data_54c204c70c859c730cc6c7fd74922fed
#
_entry.id   54c204c70c859c730cc6c7fd74922fed
#
_cell.length_a   1.000
_cell.length_b   1.000
_cell.length_c   1.000
_cell.angle_alpha   90.00
_cell.angle_beta   90.00
_cell.angle_gamma   90.00
#
_symmetry.space_group_name_H-M   'P 1'
#
loop_
_entity.id
_entity.type
_entity.pdbx_description
1 polymer ?
#
loop_
_entity_poly.entity_id
_entity_poly.type
_entity_poly.pdbx_seq_one_letter_code
_entity_poly.pdbx_strand_id
1 'polypeptide(L)'
;MRRCFCCLMMIFLPLATSAADAQQAMVTEAQALADEFVASLKPQLKKALQTHGPAGAIAVCADVAPKLADSLTYTSGWKVKRVSLRARNASRAIPDAWETKHLQQFDSIAANSYTNEALEYGEVVGNRFRYLRAQTAEPVCLICHGRELSPEVARAIKSYYPDDTAIGYDIGNVRGAISLSRRIDQPE
;
A
#
# COMPACT_ATOMS: atom_id res chain seq x y z
N MET A 1 0.05 -70.09 20.89
CA MET A 1 -0.11 -69.13 19.83
C MET A 1 0.03 -67.72 20.42
N ARG A 2 1.23 -67.09 20.31
CA ARG A 2 1.49 -65.73 20.81
C ARG A 2 1.44 -64.79 19.60
N ARG A 3 0.41 -63.91 19.54
CA ARG A 3 0.32 -62.88 18.52
C ARG A 3 1.12 -61.67 18.99
N CYS A 4 2.25 -61.38 18.34
CA CYS A 4 3.04 -60.15 18.49
C CYS A 4 2.29 -59.03 17.76
N PHE A 5 1.79 -58.05 18.54
CA PHE A 5 1.18 -56.82 18.01
C PHE A 5 2.32 -55.80 17.84
N CYS A 6 2.80 -55.67 16.61
CA CYS A 6 3.83 -54.67 16.28
C CYS A 6 3.14 -53.30 16.13
N CYS A 7 3.25 -52.47 17.17
CA CYS A 7 2.73 -51.11 17.17
C CYS A 7 3.64 -50.22 16.31
N LEU A 8 3.19 -49.91 15.09
CA LEU A 8 3.91 -49.00 14.18
C LEU A 8 3.69 -47.57 14.66
N MET A 9 4.67 -47.02 15.37
CA MET A 9 4.68 -45.63 15.85
C MET A 9 5.01 -44.71 14.67
N MET A 10 4.00 -44.09 14.04
CA MET A 10 4.20 -43.04 13.04
C MET A 10 4.78 -41.79 13.71
N ILE A 11 6.06 -41.55 13.46
CA ILE A 11 6.74 -40.32 13.88
C ILE A 11 6.31 -39.22 12.90
N PHE A 12 5.41 -38.32 13.34
CA PHE A 12 5.15 -37.06 12.66
C PHE A 12 6.34 -36.13 12.89
N LEU A 13 7.23 -36.00 11.91
CA LEU A 13 8.21 -34.90 11.90
C LEU A 13 7.44 -33.63 11.52
N PRO A 14 7.54 -32.55 12.32
CA PRO A 14 7.05 -31.25 11.91
C PRO A 14 7.88 -30.77 10.70
N LEU A 15 7.24 -30.45 9.59
CA LEU A 15 7.87 -29.77 8.46
C LEU A 15 8.29 -28.36 8.95
N ALA A 16 9.58 -28.15 9.08
CA ALA A 16 10.12 -26.82 9.33
C ALA A 16 9.87 -25.94 8.09
N THR A 17 9.06 -24.90 8.24
CA THR A 17 8.84 -23.90 7.19
C THR A 17 10.18 -23.22 6.86
N SER A 18 10.54 -23.20 5.58
CA SER A 18 11.80 -22.54 5.18
C SER A 18 11.67 -20.99 5.34
N ALA A 19 12.80 -20.31 5.48
CA ALA A 19 12.83 -18.84 5.56
C ALA A 19 12.21 -18.20 4.29
N ALA A 20 12.36 -18.87 3.13
CA ALA A 20 11.77 -18.43 1.87
C ALA A 20 10.23 -18.55 1.90
N ASP A 21 9.68 -19.65 2.45
CA ASP A 21 8.25 -19.84 2.59
C ASP A 21 7.64 -18.81 3.56
N ALA A 22 8.34 -18.53 4.66
CA ALA A 22 7.93 -17.50 5.62
C ALA A 22 7.92 -16.10 4.99
N GLN A 23 8.92 -15.76 4.18
CA GLN A 23 8.97 -14.49 3.45
C GLN A 23 7.84 -14.41 2.42
N GLN A 24 7.59 -15.48 1.65
CA GLN A 24 6.49 -15.53 0.67
C GLN A 24 5.12 -15.37 1.35
N ALA A 25 4.93 -15.97 2.52
CA ALA A 25 3.71 -15.79 3.30
C ALA A 25 3.51 -14.31 3.70
N MET A 26 4.58 -13.62 4.12
CA MET A 26 4.51 -12.18 4.43
C MET A 26 4.21 -11.32 3.20
N VAL A 27 4.75 -11.66 2.02
CA VAL A 27 4.39 -10.99 0.76
C VAL A 27 2.90 -11.14 0.49
N THR A 28 2.38 -12.37 0.55
CA THR A 28 0.96 -12.66 0.29
C THR A 28 0.03 -11.91 1.25
N GLU A 29 0.37 -11.87 2.53
CA GLU A 29 -0.39 -11.13 3.54
C GLU A 29 -0.35 -9.62 3.28
N ALA A 30 0.80 -9.07 2.92
CA ALA A 30 0.95 -7.65 2.58
C ALA A 30 0.18 -7.27 1.31
N GLN A 31 0.18 -8.15 0.29
CA GLN A 31 -0.64 -7.97 -0.92
C GLN A 31 -2.12 -7.90 -0.57
N ALA A 32 -2.62 -8.84 0.24
CA ALA A 32 -4.02 -8.87 0.66
C ALA A 32 -4.42 -7.58 1.41
N LEU A 33 -3.59 -7.07 2.31
CA LEU A 33 -3.84 -5.81 3.03
C LEU A 33 -3.81 -4.58 2.09
N ALA A 34 -2.92 -4.57 1.10
CA ALA A 34 -2.89 -3.52 0.10
C ALA A 34 -4.15 -3.54 -0.79
N ASP A 35 -4.63 -4.73 -1.17
CA ASP A 35 -5.87 -4.91 -1.91
C ASP A 35 -7.09 -4.48 -1.07
N GLU A 36 -7.15 -4.84 0.19
CA GLU A 36 -8.21 -4.44 1.13
C GLU A 36 -8.26 -2.91 1.28
N PHE A 37 -7.10 -2.26 1.41
CA PHE A 37 -7.03 -0.80 1.46
C PHE A 37 -7.63 -0.16 0.20
N VAL A 38 -7.25 -0.63 -0.99
CA VAL A 38 -7.75 -0.10 -2.26
C VAL A 38 -9.24 -0.39 -2.44
N ALA A 39 -9.67 -1.63 -2.15
CA ALA A 39 -11.06 -2.06 -2.27
C ALA A 39 -11.98 -1.28 -1.31
N SER A 40 -11.49 -0.89 -0.15
CA SER A 40 -12.25 -0.10 0.81
C SER A 40 -12.28 1.39 0.45
N LEU A 41 -11.21 1.95 -0.12
CA LEU A 41 -11.10 3.39 -0.41
C LEU A 41 -11.77 3.79 -1.74
N LYS A 42 -11.54 3.02 -2.82
CA LYS A 42 -12.04 3.39 -4.17
C LYS A 42 -13.56 3.59 -4.25
N PRO A 43 -14.42 2.72 -3.67
CA PRO A 43 -15.87 2.93 -3.69
C PRO A 43 -16.30 4.20 -2.95
N GLN A 44 -15.65 4.52 -1.83
CA GLN A 44 -15.94 5.73 -1.05
C GLN A 44 -15.57 6.99 -1.82
N LEU A 45 -14.40 6.99 -2.48
CA LEU A 45 -14.00 8.07 -3.37
C LEU A 45 -14.99 8.23 -4.54
N LYS A 46 -15.37 7.13 -5.20
CA LYS A 46 -16.33 7.16 -6.32
C LYS A 46 -17.68 7.72 -5.88
N LYS A 47 -18.17 7.27 -4.73
CA LYS A 47 -19.43 7.79 -4.15
C LYS A 47 -19.31 9.28 -3.84
N ALA A 48 -18.22 9.72 -3.23
CA ALA A 48 -17.99 11.13 -2.91
C ALA A 48 -17.95 12.01 -4.17
N LEU A 49 -17.26 11.57 -5.22
CA LEU A 49 -17.25 12.25 -6.52
C LEU A 49 -18.65 12.40 -7.12
N GLN A 50 -19.50 11.37 -7.02
CA GLN A 50 -20.85 11.38 -7.53
C GLN A 50 -21.80 12.26 -6.73
N THR A 51 -21.65 12.31 -5.40
CA THR A 51 -22.60 12.99 -4.50
C THR A 51 -22.20 14.42 -4.16
N HIS A 52 -20.89 14.72 -4.13
CA HIS A 52 -20.36 16.00 -3.67
C HIS A 52 -19.46 16.69 -4.71
N GLY A 53 -19.28 16.07 -5.88
CA GLY A 53 -18.34 16.55 -6.90
C GLY A 53 -16.86 16.42 -6.48
N PRO A 54 -15.94 16.82 -7.38
CA PRO A 54 -14.51 16.67 -7.13
C PRO A 54 -14.00 17.42 -5.90
N ALA A 55 -14.44 18.65 -5.69
CA ALA A 55 -14.02 19.45 -4.53
C ALA A 55 -14.49 18.85 -3.20
N GLY A 56 -15.75 18.38 -3.14
CA GLY A 56 -16.28 17.70 -1.95
C GLY A 56 -15.62 16.34 -1.68
N ALA A 57 -15.19 15.64 -2.73
CA ALA A 57 -14.47 14.38 -2.57
C ALA A 57 -13.09 14.52 -1.88
N ILE A 58 -12.47 15.71 -1.94
CA ILE A 58 -11.19 15.98 -1.24
C ILE A 58 -11.36 15.89 0.26
N ALA A 59 -12.46 16.38 0.82
CA ALA A 59 -12.78 16.28 2.24
C ALA A 59 -12.86 14.81 2.70
N VAL A 60 -13.54 13.98 1.90
CA VAL A 60 -13.65 12.53 2.17
C VAL A 60 -12.28 11.86 2.12
N CYS A 61 -11.43 12.18 1.13
CA CYS A 61 -10.07 11.64 1.08
C CYS A 61 -9.21 12.09 2.26
N ALA A 62 -9.40 13.31 2.74
CA ALA A 62 -8.65 13.85 3.88
C ALA A 62 -8.97 13.12 5.19
N ASP A 63 -10.20 12.69 5.35
CA ASP A 63 -10.67 12.01 6.57
C ASP A 63 -10.61 10.48 6.46
N VAL A 64 -11.12 9.91 5.37
CA VAL A 64 -11.32 8.45 5.25
C VAL A 64 -10.01 7.70 5.03
N ALA A 65 -9.13 8.17 4.15
CA ALA A 65 -7.93 7.41 3.81
C ALA A 65 -6.96 7.24 4.98
N PRO A 66 -6.71 8.27 5.84
CA PRO A 66 -5.94 8.09 7.07
C PRO A 66 -6.58 7.12 8.05
N LYS A 67 -7.88 7.25 8.30
CA LYS A 67 -8.61 6.37 9.23
C LYS A 67 -8.59 4.91 8.79
N LEU A 68 -8.69 4.67 7.48
CA LEU A 68 -8.60 3.33 6.92
C LEU A 68 -7.22 2.72 7.16
N ALA A 69 -6.14 3.48 6.91
CA ALA A 69 -4.77 3.02 7.16
C ALA A 69 -4.54 2.72 8.65
N ASP A 70 -5.06 3.57 9.54
CA ASP A 70 -4.96 3.39 10.98
C ASP A 70 -5.77 2.16 11.45
N SER A 71 -6.97 1.94 10.89
CA SER A 71 -7.80 0.77 11.16
C SER A 71 -7.10 -0.53 10.75
N LEU A 72 -6.58 -0.59 9.52
CA LEU A 72 -5.82 -1.76 9.04
C LEU A 72 -4.57 -1.99 9.88
N THR A 73 -3.88 -0.93 10.31
CA THR A 73 -2.75 -1.06 11.23
C THR A 73 -3.16 -1.70 12.53
N TYR A 74 -4.27 -1.28 13.10
CA TYR A 74 -4.76 -1.81 14.38
C TYR A 74 -5.20 -3.27 14.29
N THR A 75 -5.92 -3.64 13.22
CA THR A 75 -6.52 -4.97 13.08
C THR A 75 -5.54 -6.03 12.61
N SER A 76 -4.55 -5.68 11.78
CA SER A 76 -3.63 -6.63 11.16
C SER A 76 -2.31 -6.82 11.91
N GLY A 77 -1.94 -5.88 12.77
CA GLY A 77 -0.61 -5.83 13.37
C GLY A 77 0.50 -5.37 12.41
N TRP A 78 0.16 -5.05 11.16
CA TRP A 78 1.05 -4.38 10.22
C TRP A 78 0.96 -2.87 10.38
N LYS A 79 2.09 -2.17 10.25
CA LYS A 79 2.05 -0.72 10.05
C LYS A 79 1.68 -0.45 8.60
N VAL A 80 0.50 0.11 8.38
CA VAL A 80 -0.03 0.47 7.05
C VAL A 80 -0.01 1.97 6.88
N LYS A 81 0.58 2.49 5.79
CA LYS A 81 0.56 3.90 5.43
C LYS A 81 0.61 4.11 3.92
N ARG A 82 0.28 5.31 3.48
CA ARG A 82 0.52 5.75 2.10
C ARG A 82 1.73 6.66 2.09
N VAL A 83 2.57 6.50 1.07
CA VAL A 83 3.77 7.32 0.85
C VAL A 83 3.84 7.81 -0.58
N SER A 84 4.48 8.96 -0.80
CA SER A 84 4.67 9.51 -2.14
C SER A 84 5.86 10.45 -2.18
N LEU A 85 6.58 10.46 -3.31
CA LEU A 85 7.64 11.46 -3.57
C LEU A 85 7.06 12.87 -3.70
N ARG A 86 5.79 12.97 -4.14
CA ARG A 86 5.00 14.21 -4.15
C ARG A 86 3.79 13.99 -3.23
N ALA A 87 3.92 14.36 -1.97
CA ALA A 87 2.94 14.07 -0.94
C ALA A 87 1.77 15.07 -0.97
N ARG A 88 0.52 14.56 -0.93
CA ARG A 88 -0.65 15.40 -0.67
C ARG A 88 -0.79 15.72 0.81
N ASN A 89 -0.71 14.70 1.64
CA ASN A 89 -0.73 14.84 3.09
C ASN A 89 0.72 14.80 3.59
N ALA A 90 1.37 15.94 3.62
CA ALA A 90 2.79 16.06 4.00
C ALA A 90 3.08 15.53 5.40
N SER A 91 2.13 15.62 6.34
CA SER A 91 2.33 15.13 7.71
C SER A 91 2.35 13.60 7.84
N ARG A 92 1.81 12.85 6.84
CA ARG A 92 1.63 11.39 6.92
C ARG A 92 2.27 10.60 5.77
N ALA A 93 2.56 11.26 4.65
CA ALA A 93 2.89 10.57 3.40
C ALA A 93 4.34 10.78 2.95
N ILE A 94 5.20 11.38 3.76
CA ILE A 94 6.63 11.51 3.45
C ILE A 94 7.30 10.14 3.57
N PRO A 95 7.98 9.67 2.49
CA PRO A 95 8.67 8.40 2.50
C PRO A 95 10.00 8.50 3.27
N ASP A 96 10.39 7.41 3.91
CA ASP A 96 11.76 7.25 4.43
C ASP A 96 12.75 6.90 3.28
N ALA A 97 14.04 6.73 3.61
CA ALA A 97 15.08 6.46 2.61
C ALA A 97 14.84 5.17 1.81
N TRP A 98 14.36 4.11 2.45
CA TRP A 98 14.03 2.85 1.80
C TRP A 98 12.84 3.01 0.84
N GLU A 99 11.77 3.64 1.30
CA GLU A 99 10.57 3.93 0.50
C GLU A 99 10.88 4.85 -0.69
N THR A 100 11.70 5.88 -0.45
CA THR A 100 12.16 6.81 -1.49
C THR A 100 12.90 6.07 -2.60
N LYS A 101 13.85 5.21 -2.26
CA LYS A 101 14.60 4.39 -3.21
C LYS A 101 13.68 3.57 -4.10
N HIS A 102 12.73 2.85 -3.52
CA HIS A 102 11.84 1.97 -4.27
C HIS A 102 10.77 2.75 -5.05
N LEU A 103 10.28 3.88 -4.54
CA LEU A 103 9.40 4.76 -5.30
C LEU A 103 10.08 5.30 -6.56
N GLN A 104 11.37 5.70 -6.47
CA GLN A 104 12.15 6.15 -7.64
C GLN A 104 12.36 5.01 -8.65
N GLN A 105 12.57 3.78 -8.19
CA GLN A 105 12.65 2.60 -9.06
C GLN A 105 11.32 2.36 -9.78
N PHE A 106 10.20 2.43 -9.07
CA PHE A 106 8.87 2.29 -9.66
C PHE A 106 8.58 3.38 -10.70
N ASP A 107 8.93 4.64 -10.40
CA ASP A 107 8.82 5.74 -11.38
C ASP A 107 9.64 5.45 -12.64
N SER A 108 10.86 4.97 -12.49
CA SER A 108 11.73 4.62 -13.63
C SER A 108 11.14 3.48 -14.47
N ILE A 109 10.60 2.44 -13.83
CA ILE A 109 9.96 1.32 -14.54
C ILE A 109 8.70 1.81 -15.26
N ALA A 110 7.84 2.56 -14.59
CA ALA A 110 6.60 3.09 -15.17
C ALA A 110 6.85 4.03 -16.35
N ALA A 111 7.95 4.79 -16.33
CA ALA A 111 8.33 5.68 -17.43
C ALA A 111 8.86 4.93 -18.66
N ASN A 112 9.46 3.75 -18.48
CA ASN A 112 10.14 3.02 -19.55
C ASN A 112 9.41 1.77 -20.04
N SER A 113 8.37 1.33 -19.33
CA SER A 113 7.66 0.08 -19.63
C SER A 113 6.17 0.23 -19.40
N TYR A 114 5.38 -0.10 -20.41
CA TYR A 114 3.94 -0.28 -20.23
C TYR A 114 3.73 -1.68 -19.61
N THR A 115 3.62 -1.75 -18.29
CA THR A 115 3.33 -3.01 -17.62
C THR A 115 1.94 -2.97 -16.99
N ASN A 116 1.19 -4.06 -17.16
CA ASN A 116 -0.08 -4.29 -16.45
C ASN A 116 0.14 -4.97 -15.09
N GLU A 117 1.38 -5.36 -14.79
CA GLU A 117 1.72 -5.98 -13.53
C GLU A 117 1.85 -4.93 -12.43
N ALA A 118 1.46 -5.30 -11.22
CA ALA A 118 1.63 -4.44 -10.07
C ALA A 118 3.12 -4.23 -9.77
N LEU A 119 3.55 -2.97 -9.72
CA LEU A 119 4.90 -2.64 -9.26
C LEU A 119 4.93 -2.76 -7.75
N GLU A 120 5.59 -3.79 -7.26
CA GLU A 120 5.67 -4.08 -5.83
C GLU A 120 7.04 -4.63 -5.45
N TYR A 121 7.40 -4.45 -4.19
CA TYR A 121 8.67 -4.94 -3.66
C TYR A 121 8.55 -5.25 -2.18
N GLY A 122 9.12 -6.38 -1.75
CA GLY A 122 9.11 -6.80 -0.36
C GLY A 122 10.41 -7.46 0.04
N GLU A 123 10.97 -7.05 1.18
CA GLU A 123 12.20 -7.62 1.74
C GLU A 123 12.29 -7.48 3.25
N VAL A 124 13.20 -8.22 3.84
CA VAL A 124 13.58 -8.08 5.25
C VAL A 124 14.63 -6.98 5.38
N VAL A 125 14.34 -5.97 6.21
CA VAL A 125 15.26 -4.88 6.55
C VAL A 125 15.45 -4.84 8.06
N GLY A 126 16.60 -5.25 8.54
CA GLY A 126 16.84 -5.43 9.97
C GLY A 126 15.88 -6.46 10.58
N ASN A 127 15.13 -6.06 11.59
CA ASN A 127 14.15 -6.92 12.25
C ASN A 127 12.71 -6.70 11.75
N ARG A 128 12.55 -6.20 10.52
CA ARG A 128 11.24 -5.94 9.93
C ARG A 128 11.15 -6.49 8.52
N PHE A 129 10.02 -7.07 8.20
CA PHE A 129 9.62 -7.23 6.82
C PHE A 129 8.97 -5.93 6.35
N ARG A 130 9.39 -5.44 5.19
CA ARG A 130 8.86 -4.23 4.55
C ARG A 130 8.35 -4.57 3.17
N TYR A 131 7.20 -3.99 2.84
CA TYR A 131 6.56 -4.17 1.55
C TYR A 131 6.04 -2.84 1.02
N LEU A 132 6.18 -2.63 -0.28
CA LEU A 132 5.74 -1.44 -0.97
C LEU A 132 5.00 -1.85 -2.25
N ARG A 133 3.82 -1.29 -2.48
CA ARG A 133 3.03 -1.50 -3.68
C ARG A 133 2.64 -0.17 -4.29
N ALA A 134 3.11 0.07 -5.53
CA ALA A 134 2.83 1.30 -6.26
C ALA A 134 1.34 1.51 -6.50
N GLN A 135 0.95 2.76 -6.52
CA GLN A 135 -0.37 3.22 -6.95
C GLN A 135 -0.18 4.08 -8.20
N THR A 136 -0.44 3.50 -9.35
CA THR A 136 -0.41 4.21 -10.63
C THR A 136 -1.63 5.11 -10.80
N ALA A 137 -1.44 6.24 -11.46
CA ALA A 137 -2.51 7.19 -11.72
C ALA A 137 -3.43 6.67 -12.82
N GLU A 138 -4.70 6.52 -12.48
CA GLU A 138 -5.81 6.21 -13.39
C GLU A 138 -6.50 7.53 -13.85
N PRO A 139 -7.33 7.51 -14.91
CA PRO A 139 -8.03 8.73 -15.37
C PRO A 139 -8.78 9.48 -14.27
N VAL A 140 -9.44 8.76 -13.37
CA VAL A 140 -10.16 9.36 -12.23
C VAL A 140 -9.22 10.09 -11.25
N CYS A 141 -7.97 9.67 -11.14
CA CYS A 141 -6.99 10.29 -10.25
C CYS A 141 -6.60 11.69 -10.73
N LEU A 142 -6.61 11.92 -12.06
CA LEU A 142 -6.16 13.17 -12.66
C LEU A 142 -7.11 14.34 -12.39
N ILE A 143 -8.37 14.08 -12.01
CA ILE A 143 -9.31 15.12 -11.57
C ILE A 143 -8.73 15.97 -10.44
N CYS A 144 -7.95 15.33 -9.53
CA CYS A 144 -7.34 15.99 -8.37
C CYS A 144 -5.81 15.95 -8.35
N HIS A 145 -5.18 15.19 -9.25
CA HIS A 145 -3.74 14.98 -9.29
C HIS A 145 -3.10 15.31 -10.65
N GLY A 146 -3.91 15.68 -11.66
CA GLY A 146 -3.45 16.00 -13.00
C GLY A 146 -2.67 17.31 -13.08
N ARG A 147 -2.27 17.66 -14.32
CA ARG A 147 -1.55 18.91 -14.62
C ARG A 147 -2.45 20.13 -14.52
N GLU A 148 -3.71 19.96 -14.93
CA GLU A 148 -4.72 21.01 -14.93
C GLU A 148 -5.83 20.64 -13.94
N LEU A 149 -6.03 21.48 -12.94
CA LEU A 149 -7.07 21.33 -11.95
C LEU A 149 -8.10 22.44 -12.13
N SER A 150 -9.39 22.13 -11.95
CA SER A 150 -10.39 23.21 -11.89
C SER A 150 -10.10 24.14 -10.70
N PRO A 151 -10.42 25.44 -10.81
CA PRO A 151 -10.20 26.39 -9.73
C PRO A 151 -10.85 25.98 -8.40
N GLU A 152 -11.98 25.29 -8.46
CA GLU A 152 -12.70 24.79 -7.30
C GLU A 152 -11.92 23.65 -6.60
N VAL A 153 -11.42 22.68 -7.38
CA VAL A 153 -10.58 21.59 -6.88
C VAL A 153 -9.29 22.13 -6.27
N ALA A 154 -8.62 23.08 -6.96
CA ALA A 154 -7.38 23.67 -6.46
C ALA A 154 -7.59 24.40 -5.12
N ARG A 155 -8.68 25.17 -4.97
CA ARG A 155 -9.03 25.81 -3.69
C ARG A 155 -9.30 24.80 -2.58
N ALA A 156 -10.06 23.74 -2.87
CA ALA A 156 -10.34 22.70 -1.89
C ALA A 156 -9.06 21.97 -1.45
N ILE A 157 -8.17 21.63 -2.40
CA ILE A 157 -6.87 21.04 -2.07
C ILE A 157 -6.09 21.96 -1.15
N LYS A 158 -5.97 23.25 -1.48
CA LYS A 158 -5.21 24.21 -0.67
C LYS A 158 -5.76 24.36 0.74
N SER A 159 -7.08 24.24 0.91
CA SER A 159 -7.74 24.31 2.22
C SER A 159 -7.44 23.09 3.10
N TYR A 160 -7.48 21.88 2.54
CA TYR A 160 -7.24 20.64 3.29
C TYR A 160 -5.76 20.27 3.41
N TYR A 161 -4.96 20.68 2.44
CA TYR A 161 -3.57 20.30 2.28
C TYR A 161 -2.71 21.51 1.85
N PRO A 162 -2.40 22.42 2.76
CA PRO A 162 -1.66 23.64 2.44
C PRO A 162 -0.28 23.37 1.84
N ASP A 163 0.33 22.22 2.16
CA ASP A 163 1.66 21.79 1.71
C ASP A 163 1.59 20.71 0.61
N ASP A 164 0.47 20.65 -0.13
CA ASP A 164 0.29 19.67 -1.22
C ASP A 164 1.33 19.89 -2.34
N THR A 165 1.96 18.77 -2.73
CA THR A 165 2.83 18.69 -3.90
C THR A 165 2.37 17.63 -4.93
N ALA A 166 1.24 16.98 -4.68
CA ALA A 166 0.77 15.82 -5.43
C ALA A 166 -0.09 16.21 -6.65
N ILE A 167 0.44 17.06 -7.51
CA ILE A 167 -0.17 17.50 -8.78
C ILE A 167 0.78 17.25 -9.95
N GLY A 168 0.28 17.40 -11.20
CA GLY A 168 1.11 17.27 -12.40
C GLY A 168 1.41 15.83 -12.81
N TYR A 169 0.53 14.89 -12.47
CA TYR A 169 0.60 13.50 -12.90
C TYR A 169 -0.09 13.28 -14.24
N ASP A 170 0.41 12.31 -15.00
CA ASP A 170 -0.22 11.74 -16.18
C ASP A 170 -0.71 10.32 -15.87
N ILE A 171 -1.56 9.76 -16.76
CA ILE A 171 -2.00 8.36 -16.66
C ILE A 171 -0.77 7.44 -16.65
N GLY A 172 -0.76 6.45 -15.76
CA GLY A 172 0.33 5.50 -15.59
C GLY A 172 1.48 5.97 -14.72
N ASN A 173 1.60 7.27 -14.39
CA ASN A 173 2.63 7.72 -13.45
C ASN A 173 2.42 7.09 -12.06
N VAL A 174 3.49 6.81 -11.35
CA VAL A 174 3.42 6.34 -9.96
C VAL A 174 3.07 7.53 -9.05
N ARG A 175 1.84 7.56 -8.58
CA ARG A 175 1.36 8.63 -7.70
C ARG A 175 1.87 8.48 -6.27
N GLY A 176 2.33 7.29 -5.91
CA GLY A 176 2.82 6.92 -4.60
C GLY A 176 2.67 5.42 -4.38
N ALA A 177 2.73 4.98 -3.14
CA ALA A 177 2.59 3.57 -2.80
C ALA A 177 1.84 3.37 -1.48
N ILE A 178 1.29 2.16 -1.30
CA ILE A 178 0.91 1.61 -0.01
C ILE A 178 2.17 0.96 0.57
N SER A 179 2.59 1.42 1.74
CA SER A 179 3.72 0.89 2.47
C SER A 179 3.23 0.11 3.67
N LEU A 180 3.71 -1.13 3.78
CA LEU A 180 3.41 -2.03 4.88
C LEU A 180 4.70 -2.48 5.55
N SER A 181 4.69 -2.59 6.88
CA SER A 181 5.81 -3.19 7.59
C SER A 181 5.35 -3.91 8.85
N ARG A 182 5.99 -5.06 9.15
CA ARG A 182 5.76 -5.85 10.38
C ARG A 182 7.09 -6.25 11.00
N ARG A 183 7.17 -6.29 12.33
CA ARG A 183 8.32 -6.88 13.01
C ARG A 183 8.36 -8.38 12.73
N ILE A 184 9.57 -8.88 12.54
CA ILE A 184 9.83 -10.31 12.48
C ILE A 184 10.37 -10.69 13.86
N ASP A 185 9.60 -11.51 14.57
CA ASP A 185 10.12 -12.12 15.80
C ASP A 185 11.23 -13.07 15.37
N GLN A 186 12.47 -12.76 15.75
CA GLN A 186 13.57 -13.70 15.58
C GLN A 186 13.30 -14.87 16.53
N PRO A 187 13.36 -16.12 16.09
CA PRO A 187 13.37 -17.24 17.02
C PRO A 187 14.59 -17.07 17.94
N GLU A 188 14.34 -17.15 19.26
CA GLU A 188 15.38 -17.19 20.29
C GLU A 188 16.33 -18.38 20.10
#